data_c244dc505eee6e9fbc3bc1b186f97d90
#
_entry.id   c244dc505eee6e9fbc3bc1b186f97d90
#
_cell.length_a   1.000
_cell.length_b   1.000
_cell.length_c   1.000
_cell.angle_alpha   90.00
_cell.angle_beta   90.00
_cell.angle_gamma   90.00
#
_symmetry.space_group_name_H-M   'P 1'
#
loop_
_entity.id
_entity.type
_entity.pdbx_description
1 polymer ?
#
loop_
_entity_poly.entity_id
_entity_poly.type
_entity_poly.pdbx_seq_one_letter_code
_entity_poly.pdbx_strand_id
1 'polypeptide(L)'
;MIKPSLRLAGLLLLLAACGAQAAAQRVIALSPSLAEMAYTAGLGDNLVGVSANADYPPEAKNIEQVSNWQGLNLERIIALKPDLIMAWRGGNPQRPLSQLEHLGIKVEYFDPRNLDEIADDLERLAPYSPQPALAEKAASDMRHGIDALKTRYGDKPEKLIFLQFGQNPIFTASGTTLQSEVVTLCRGKNVFADSPVPWPQVNREQVLTRRPDMILISGDDREVENVKRFWSPQLDVPVITINADWFQRGTPRLLKAAEELCEKINNN
;
A
#
# COMPACT_ATOMS: atom_id res chain seq x y z
N MET A 1 12.82 -51.10 45.25
CA MET A 1 13.48 -49.76 45.07
C MET A 1 13.26 -49.31 43.64
N ILE A 2 12.23 -48.50 43.38
CA ILE A 2 11.85 -48.02 42.03
C ILE A 2 12.50 -46.65 41.85
N LYS A 3 13.34 -46.50 40.83
CA LYS A 3 14.15 -45.29 40.51
C LYS A 3 13.25 -44.11 40.16
N PRO A 4 13.46 -42.92 40.75
CA PRO A 4 12.63 -41.72 40.52
C PRO A 4 12.98 -40.95 39.24
N SER A 5 13.82 -41.44 38.32
CA SER A 5 14.35 -40.72 37.16
C SER A 5 13.45 -40.71 35.94
N LEU A 6 12.33 -41.47 35.92
CA LEU A 6 11.46 -41.56 34.73
C LEU A 6 10.26 -40.59 34.72
N ARG A 7 9.99 -39.91 35.84
CA ARG A 7 8.85 -38.96 35.95
C ARG A 7 9.23 -37.50 35.62
N LEU A 8 10.54 -37.16 35.58
CA LEU A 8 10.98 -35.79 35.26
C LEU A 8 11.10 -35.54 33.77
N ALA A 9 11.31 -36.57 32.93
CA ALA A 9 11.42 -36.44 31.49
C ALA A 9 10.06 -36.18 30.81
N GLY A 10 8.95 -36.60 31.41
CA GLY A 10 7.61 -36.37 30.86
C GLY A 10 7.06 -34.95 31.08
N LEU A 11 7.57 -34.22 32.06
CA LEU A 11 7.09 -32.88 32.39
C LEU A 11 7.80 -31.77 31.58
N LEU A 12 8.97 -32.05 31.00
CA LEU A 12 9.73 -31.11 30.16
C LEU A 12 9.27 -31.07 28.72
N LEU A 13 8.51 -32.08 28.25
CA LEU A 13 7.96 -32.11 26.87
C LEU A 13 6.64 -31.35 26.73
N LEU A 14 6.01 -30.92 27.83
CA LEU A 14 4.75 -30.15 27.79
C LEU A 14 4.96 -28.62 27.77
N LEU A 15 6.18 -28.13 27.93
CA LEU A 15 6.49 -26.70 27.97
C LEU A 15 7.01 -26.13 26.63
N ALA A 16 7.15 -26.94 25.59
CA ALA A 16 7.57 -26.49 24.27
C ALA A 16 6.40 -26.23 23.30
N ALA A 17 5.18 -26.06 23.81
CA ALA A 17 4.11 -25.39 23.05
C ALA A 17 4.38 -23.88 23.04
N CYS A 18 5.53 -23.46 22.51
CA CYS A 18 5.74 -22.09 22.06
C CYS A 18 4.60 -21.76 21.14
N GLY A 19 3.81 -20.74 21.48
CA GLY A 19 2.63 -20.30 20.77
C GLY A 19 2.90 -20.06 19.28
N ALA A 20 2.80 -21.10 18.47
CA ALA A 20 2.61 -20.94 17.06
C ALA A 20 1.27 -20.21 16.91
N GLN A 21 1.32 -18.95 16.50
CA GLN A 21 0.11 -18.22 16.16
C GLN A 21 -0.61 -19.02 15.08
N ALA A 22 -1.84 -19.46 15.36
CA ALA A 22 -2.61 -20.19 14.37
C ALA A 22 -2.86 -19.27 13.18
N ALA A 23 -2.70 -19.80 11.96
CA ALA A 23 -3.02 -19.07 10.75
C ALA A 23 -4.48 -18.58 10.79
N ALA A 24 -4.70 -17.35 10.35
CA ALA A 24 -6.02 -16.77 10.30
C ALA A 24 -6.90 -17.53 9.31
N GLN A 25 -8.12 -17.89 9.74
CA GLN A 25 -9.05 -18.66 8.93
C GLN A 25 -10.12 -17.78 8.29
N ARG A 26 -10.41 -16.63 8.87
CA ARG A 26 -11.48 -15.72 8.44
C ARG A 26 -10.99 -14.27 8.49
N VAL A 27 -10.50 -13.81 7.37
CA VAL A 27 -9.85 -12.51 7.24
C VAL A 27 -10.81 -11.49 6.60
N ILE A 28 -10.80 -10.27 7.09
CA ILE A 28 -11.48 -9.13 6.46
C ILE A 28 -10.43 -8.08 6.10
N ALA A 29 -10.45 -7.60 4.84
CA ALA A 29 -9.58 -6.54 4.35
C ALA A 29 -10.39 -5.25 4.08
N LEU A 30 -10.12 -4.19 4.85
CA LEU A 30 -10.93 -2.96 4.85
C LEU A 30 -10.42 -1.87 3.90
N SER A 31 -9.57 -2.21 2.95
CA SER A 31 -9.23 -1.37 1.80
C SER A 31 -8.87 -2.24 0.59
N PRO A 32 -8.94 -1.70 -0.65
CA PRO A 32 -8.51 -2.43 -1.85
C PRO A 32 -7.04 -2.88 -1.77
N SER A 33 -6.16 -2.03 -1.25
CA SER A 33 -4.73 -2.34 -1.04
C SER A 33 -4.54 -3.53 -0.09
N LEU A 34 -5.31 -3.57 0.99
CA LEU A 34 -5.21 -4.64 1.98
C LEU A 34 -5.77 -5.97 1.46
N ALA A 35 -6.80 -5.96 0.59
CA ALA A 35 -7.24 -7.16 -0.11
C ALA A 35 -6.10 -7.72 -0.98
N GLU A 36 -5.43 -6.87 -1.74
CA GLU A 36 -4.28 -7.23 -2.56
C GLU A 36 -3.10 -7.76 -1.72
N MET A 37 -2.80 -7.09 -0.60
CA MET A 37 -1.79 -7.55 0.37
C MET A 37 -2.12 -8.91 0.96
N ALA A 38 -3.39 -9.17 1.28
CA ALA A 38 -3.84 -10.47 1.78
C ALA A 38 -3.60 -11.59 0.76
N TYR A 39 -3.95 -11.37 -0.51
CA TYR A 39 -3.64 -12.34 -1.58
C TYR A 39 -2.14 -12.57 -1.73
N THR A 40 -1.36 -11.50 -1.74
CA THR A 40 0.11 -11.57 -1.85
C THR A 40 0.73 -12.35 -0.69
N ALA A 41 0.18 -12.19 0.52
CA ALA A 41 0.66 -12.88 1.71
C ALA A 41 0.13 -14.33 1.84
N GLY A 42 -0.65 -14.84 0.88
CA GLY A 42 -1.23 -16.19 0.94
C GLY A 42 -2.45 -16.31 1.86
N LEU A 43 -3.15 -15.21 2.12
CA LEU A 43 -4.39 -15.14 2.90
C LEU A 43 -5.64 -15.01 2.00
N GLY A 44 -5.49 -15.02 0.68
CA GLY A 44 -6.58 -14.77 -0.27
C GLY A 44 -7.78 -15.71 -0.09
N ASP A 45 -7.54 -17.01 0.07
CA ASP A 45 -8.58 -18.02 0.26
C ASP A 45 -9.29 -17.91 1.63
N ASN A 46 -8.70 -17.19 2.57
CA ASN A 46 -9.25 -16.94 3.90
C ASN A 46 -10.07 -15.64 3.97
N LEU A 47 -10.09 -14.83 2.90
CA LEU A 47 -10.87 -13.59 2.85
C LEU A 47 -12.37 -13.89 2.84
N VAL A 48 -13.08 -13.42 3.86
CA VAL A 48 -14.54 -13.54 4.00
C VAL A 48 -15.27 -12.21 3.85
N GLY A 49 -14.52 -11.10 3.79
CA GLY A 49 -15.07 -9.76 3.59
C GLY A 49 -13.99 -8.80 3.09
N VAL A 50 -14.38 -7.88 2.21
CA VAL A 50 -13.50 -6.86 1.63
C VAL A 50 -14.18 -5.49 1.62
N SER A 51 -13.40 -4.45 1.32
CA SER A 51 -13.95 -3.13 1.02
C SER A 51 -14.53 -3.07 -0.39
N ALA A 52 -15.37 -2.08 -0.64
CA ALA A 52 -15.72 -1.67 -1.99
C ALA A 52 -14.44 -1.39 -2.80
N ASN A 53 -14.50 -1.66 -4.12
CA ASN A 53 -13.39 -1.52 -5.06
C ASN A 53 -12.17 -2.43 -4.79
N ALA A 54 -12.33 -3.50 -4.00
CA ALA A 54 -11.37 -4.61 -3.96
C ALA A 54 -11.53 -5.42 -5.26
N ASP A 55 -10.66 -5.18 -6.24
CA ASP A 55 -10.78 -5.67 -7.61
C ASP A 55 -9.55 -6.42 -8.11
N TYR A 56 -8.53 -6.52 -7.29
CA TYR A 56 -7.31 -7.25 -7.60
C TYR A 56 -6.89 -8.17 -6.44
N PRO A 57 -6.50 -9.43 -6.73
CA PRO A 57 -6.70 -10.05 -8.04
C PRO A 57 -8.20 -10.14 -8.41
N PRO A 58 -8.57 -10.53 -9.65
CA PRO A 58 -9.97 -10.53 -10.10
C PRO A 58 -10.93 -11.30 -9.20
N GLU A 59 -10.44 -12.32 -8.49
CA GLU A 59 -11.17 -13.16 -7.54
C GLU A 59 -11.71 -12.35 -6.36
N ALA A 60 -11.03 -11.27 -5.95
CA ALA A 60 -11.46 -10.39 -4.86
C ALA A 60 -12.85 -9.77 -5.10
N LYS A 61 -13.25 -9.60 -6.37
CA LYS A 61 -14.57 -9.08 -6.75
C LYS A 61 -15.73 -9.99 -6.31
N ASN A 62 -15.47 -11.27 -6.08
CA ASN A 62 -16.48 -12.25 -5.69
C ASN A 62 -16.68 -12.32 -4.17
N ILE A 63 -15.84 -11.60 -3.39
CA ILE A 63 -15.91 -11.60 -1.92
C ILE A 63 -16.93 -10.54 -1.49
N GLU A 64 -17.62 -10.82 -0.41
CA GLU A 64 -18.62 -9.92 0.15
C GLU A 64 -18.04 -8.58 0.56
N GLN A 65 -18.67 -7.48 0.13
CA GLN A 65 -18.28 -6.13 0.50
C GLN A 65 -18.90 -5.74 1.85
N VAL A 66 -18.04 -5.44 2.83
CA VAL A 66 -18.41 -5.09 4.21
C VAL A 66 -18.07 -3.64 4.58
N SER A 67 -17.43 -2.91 3.69
CA SER A 67 -17.11 -1.49 3.88
C SER A 67 -17.08 -0.73 2.57
N ASN A 68 -17.30 0.57 2.65
CA ASN A 68 -17.16 1.52 1.55
C ASN A 68 -16.75 2.90 2.09
N TRP A 69 -16.77 3.95 1.23
CA TRP A 69 -16.43 5.31 1.61
C TRP A 69 -17.36 5.91 2.68
N GLN A 70 -18.57 5.36 2.88
CA GLN A 70 -19.53 5.80 3.92
C GLN A 70 -19.22 5.17 5.28
N GLY A 71 -18.50 4.03 5.32
CA GLY A 71 -18.13 3.38 6.57
C GLY A 71 -18.10 1.86 6.52
N LEU A 72 -18.13 1.28 7.72
CA LEU A 72 -18.09 -0.17 7.96
C LEU A 72 -19.47 -0.71 8.30
N ASN A 73 -19.86 -1.83 7.70
CA ASN A 73 -21.04 -2.58 8.11
C ASN A 73 -20.69 -3.49 9.30
N LEU A 74 -20.75 -2.94 10.52
CA LEU A 74 -20.36 -3.64 11.74
C LEU A 74 -21.16 -4.93 11.97
N GLU A 75 -22.47 -4.92 11.73
CA GLU A 75 -23.33 -6.09 11.92
C GLU A 75 -22.88 -7.24 11.01
N ARG A 76 -22.57 -6.90 9.76
CA ARG A 76 -22.12 -7.90 8.81
C ARG A 76 -20.71 -8.40 9.12
N ILE A 77 -19.79 -7.52 9.51
CA ILE A 77 -18.44 -7.90 9.96
C ILE A 77 -18.53 -8.88 11.12
N ILE A 78 -19.33 -8.59 12.15
CA ILE A 78 -19.51 -9.46 13.31
C ILE A 78 -20.14 -10.80 12.90
N ALA A 79 -21.14 -10.79 12.02
CA ALA A 79 -21.81 -12.01 11.54
C ALA A 79 -20.85 -12.93 10.74
N LEU A 80 -19.85 -12.36 10.07
CA LEU A 80 -18.80 -13.11 9.37
C LEU A 80 -17.78 -13.75 10.31
N LYS A 81 -17.79 -13.43 11.62
CA LYS A 81 -16.90 -13.98 12.65
C LYS A 81 -15.44 -14.00 12.23
N PRO A 82 -14.84 -12.84 11.88
CA PRO A 82 -13.43 -12.80 11.51
C PRO A 82 -12.54 -13.07 12.72
N ASP A 83 -11.41 -13.71 12.50
CA ASP A 83 -10.32 -13.85 13.45
C ASP A 83 -9.18 -12.85 13.19
N LEU A 84 -9.18 -12.22 12.00
CA LEU A 84 -8.28 -11.12 11.63
C LEU A 84 -9.00 -10.07 10.81
N ILE A 85 -8.85 -8.81 11.18
CA ILE A 85 -9.25 -7.66 10.37
C ILE A 85 -7.99 -6.88 10.02
N MET A 86 -7.77 -6.66 8.73
CA MET A 86 -6.75 -5.79 8.19
C MET A 86 -7.37 -4.40 7.96
N ALA A 87 -6.88 -3.39 8.67
CA ALA A 87 -7.42 -2.03 8.64
C ALA A 87 -6.38 -1.02 8.19
N TRP A 88 -6.82 -0.04 7.39
CA TRP A 88 -5.97 1.10 7.00
C TRP A 88 -6.11 2.22 8.04
N ARG A 89 -5.00 2.54 8.72
CA ARG A 89 -4.97 3.53 9.81
C ARG A 89 -5.37 4.92 9.34
N GLY A 90 -4.96 5.32 8.15
CA GLY A 90 -5.23 6.65 7.59
C GLY A 90 -6.62 6.84 7.00
N GLY A 91 -7.40 5.76 6.79
CA GLY A 91 -8.68 5.84 6.05
C GLY A 91 -9.87 5.14 6.68
N ASN A 92 -9.67 4.11 7.49
CA ASN A 92 -10.79 3.47 8.15
C ASN A 92 -11.18 4.19 9.45
N PRO A 93 -12.48 4.35 9.75
CA PRO A 93 -12.92 5.07 10.92
C PRO A 93 -12.57 4.33 12.21
N GLN A 94 -11.86 5.00 13.13
CA GLN A 94 -11.30 4.39 14.34
C GLN A 94 -12.39 3.87 15.30
N ARG A 95 -13.50 4.61 15.47
CA ARG A 95 -14.53 4.24 16.45
C ARG A 95 -15.16 2.85 16.19
N PRO A 96 -15.61 2.51 14.97
CA PRO A 96 -16.06 1.16 14.66
C PRO A 96 -14.99 0.09 14.85
N LEU A 97 -13.73 0.36 14.48
CA LEU A 97 -12.64 -0.58 14.69
C LEU A 97 -12.40 -0.88 16.16
N SER A 98 -12.39 0.15 17.03
CA SER A 98 -12.28 -0.05 18.48
C SER A 98 -13.45 -0.86 19.06
N GLN A 99 -14.65 -0.77 18.51
CA GLN A 99 -15.78 -1.62 18.92
C GLN A 99 -15.51 -3.09 18.59
N LEU A 100 -14.95 -3.38 17.42
CA LEU A 100 -14.58 -4.75 17.02
C LEU A 100 -13.46 -5.31 17.91
N GLU A 101 -12.46 -4.50 18.25
CA GLU A 101 -11.39 -4.86 19.19
C GLU A 101 -11.96 -5.19 20.59
N HIS A 102 -12.91 -4.41 21.12
CA HIS A 102 -13.58 -4.69 22.39
C HIS A 102 -14.38 -5.99 22.38
N LEU A 103 -14.83 -6.46 21.21
CA LEU A 103 -15.46 -7.75 21.04
C LEU A 103 -14.43 -8.92 20.95
N GLY A 104 -13.13 -8.62 21.10
CA GLY A 104 -12.06 -9.60 21.06
C GLY A 104 -11.60 -9.97 19.64
N ILE A 105 -12.04 -9.23 18.62
CA ILE A 105 -11.59 -9.45 17.23
C ILE A 105 -10.24 -8.80 17.04
N LYS A 106 -9.27 -9.54 16.51
CA LYS A 106 -7.93 -9.00 16.23
C LYS A 106 -7.98 -8.02 15.05
N VAL A 107 -7.49 -6.80 15.27
CA VAL A 107 -7.34 -5.78 14.22
C VAL A 107 -5.84 -5.47 14.04
N GLU A 108 -5.33 -5.66 12.83
CA GLU A 108 -3.99 -5.23 12.44
C GLU A 108 -4.09 -3.98 11.57
N TYR A 109 -3.29 -2.97 11.92
CA TYR A 109 -3.29 -1.68 11.25
C TYR A 109 -2.10 -1.54 10.31
N PHE A 110 -2.38 -1.08 9.09
CA PHE A 110 -1.42 -0.85 8.02
C PHE A 110 -1.52 0.60 7.56
N ASP A 111 -0.37 1.23 7.35
CA ASP A 111 -0.29 2.61 6.84
C ASP A 111 1.15 2.87 6.33
N PRO A 112 1.62 2.11 5.32
CA PRO A 112 2.99 2.24 4.85
C PRO A 112 3.22 3.62 4.25
N ARG A 113 4.34 4.25 4.61
CA ARG A 113 4.75 5.58 4.16
C ARG A 113 5.89 5.54 3.16
N ASN A 114 6.51 4.38 3.02
CA ASN A 114 7.60 4.12 2.09
C ASN A 114 7.53 2.68 1.58
N LEU A 115 8.31 2.40 0.54
CA LEU A 115 8.30 1.09 -0.11
C LEU A 115 8.82 -0.03 0.80
N ASP A 116 9.81 0.26 1.66
CA ASP A 116 10.33 -0.71 2.62
C ASP A 116 9.27 -1.11 3.65
N GLU A 117 8.43 -0.16 4.11
CA GLU A 117 7.31 -0.46 5.02
C GLU A 117 6.24 -1.37 4.40
N ILE A 118 6.06 -1.37 3.07
CA ILE A 118 5.17 -2.34 2.40
C ILE A 118 5.76 -3.76 2.53
N ALA A 119 7.09 -3.89 2.42
CA ALA A 119 7.75 -5.18 2.63
C ALA A 119 7.67 -5.62 4.10
N ASP A 120 7.82 -4.70 5.05
CA ASP A 120 7.64 -4.97 6.48
C ASP A 120 6.20 -5.41 6.79
N ASP A 121 5.21 -4.78 6.16
CA ASP A 121 3.80 -5.13 6.31
C ASP A 121 3.51 -6.55 5.79
N LEU A 122 4.17 -6.99 4.69
CA LEU A 122 4.09 -8.38 4.22
C LEU A 122 4.68 -9.35 5.25
N GLU A 123 5.84 -9.05 5.82
CA GLU A 123 6.45 -9.88 6.88
C GLU A 123 5.55 -9.95 8.12
N ARG A 124 4.88 -8.86 8.50
CA ARG A 124 3.91 -8.82 9.59
C ARG A 124 2.68 -9.70 9.31
N LEU A 125 2.33 -9.92 8.05
CA LEU A 125 1.25 -10.81 7.65
C LEU A 125 1.64 -12.30 7.66
N ALA A 126 2.93 -12.63 7.52
CA ALA A 126 3.42 -14.01 7.45
C ALA A 126 2.92 -14.91 8.60
N PRO A 127 2.93 -14.50 9.88
CA PRO A 127 2.44 -15.34 10.98
C PRO A 127 0.94 -15.66 10.92
N TYR A 128 0.15 -14.85 10.20
CA TYR A 128 -1.29 -15.08 10.02
C TYR A 128 -1.60 -15.97 8.81
N SER A 129 -0.62 -16.13 7.91
CA SER A 129 -0.83 -16.86 6.66
C SER A 129 -0.72 -18.37 6.84
N PRO A 130 -1.59 -19.17 6.19
CA PRO A 130 -1.37 -20.61 6.06
C PRO A 130 -0.16 -20.94 5.16
N GLN A 131 0.36 -19.93 4.44
CA GLN A 131 1.51 -20.04 3.54
C GLN A 131 2.52 -18.91 3.79
N PRO A 132 3.16 -18.82 4.97
CA PRO A 132 3.98 -17.69 5.37
C PRO A 132 5.13 -17.39 4.40
N ALA A 133 5.67 -18.42 3.75
CA ALA A 133 6.74 -18.27 2.75
C ALA A 133 6.35 -17.38 1.56
N LEU A 134 5.05 -17.24 1.23
CA LEU A 134 4.60 -16.33 0.17
C LEU A 134 4.80 -14.87 0.58
N ALA A 135 4.42 -14.54 1.81
CA ALA A 135 4.60 -13.19 2.36
C ALA A 135 6.09 -12.82 2.47
N GLU A 136 6.90 -13.72 3.03
CA GLU A 136 8.35 -13.56 3.19
C GLU A 136 9.04 -13.37 1.83
N LYS A 137 8.67 -14.21 0.84
CA LYS A 137 9.19 -14.09 -0.52
C LYS A 137 8.82 -12.76 -1.16
N ALA A 138 7.57 -12.35 -1.05
CA ALA A 138 7.09 -11.09 -1.63
C ALA A 138 7.81 -9.89 -1.00
N ALA A 139 8.04 -9.90 0.32
CA ALA A 139 8.82 -8.88 1.02
C ALA A 139 10.27 -8.83 0.53
N SER A 140 10.91 -10.00 0.40
CA SER A 140 12.28 -10.10 -0.11
C SER A 140 12.40 -9.62 -1.55
N ASP A 141 11.49 -10.05 -2.44
CA ASP A 141 11.45 -9.63 -3.85
C ASP A 141 11.29 -8.10 -3.94
N MET A 142 10.45 -7.52 -3.10
CA MET A 142 10.23 -6.08 -3.06
C MET A 142 11.49 -5.31 -2.66
N ARG A 143 12.19 -5.72 -1.60
CA ARG A 143 13.46 -5.10 -1.18
C ARG A 143 14.53 -5.21 -2.26
N HIS A 144 14.68 -6.38 -2.88
CA HIS A 144 15.62 -6.56 -3.99
C HIS A 144 15.29 -5.65 -5.18
N GLY A 145 14.01 -5.49 -5.53
CA GLY A 145 13.60 -4.58 -6.59
C GLY A 145 13.88 -3.11 -6.28
N ILE A 146 13.63 -2.68 -5.03
CA ILE A 146 13.97 -1.33 -4.56
C ILE A 146 15.47 -1.06 -4.69
N ASP A 147 16.32 -2.01 -4.24
CA ASP A 147 17.78 -1.87 -4.30
C ASP A 147 18.31 -1.88 -5.74
N ALA A 148 17.69 -2.67 -6.62
CA ALA A 148 18.01 -2.67 -8.05
C ALA A 148 17.70 -1.30 -8.69
N LEU A 149 16.56 -0.67 -8.34
CA LEU A 149 16.22 0.67 -8.84
C LEU A 149 17.17 1.74 -8.28
N LYS A 150 17.49 1.70 -6.98
CA LYS A 150 18.47 2.58 -6.35
C LYS A 150 19.83 2.49 -7.06
N THR A 151 20.27 1.27 -7.38
CA THR A 151 21.55 1.03 -8.07
C THR A 151 21.52 1.55 -9.51
N ARG A 152 20.41 1.29 -10.25
CA ARG A 152 20.29 1.64 -11.67
C ARG A 152 20.17 3.14 -11.91
N TYR A 153 19.46 3.84 -11.02
CA TYR A 153 19.09 5.25 -11.22
C TYR A 153 19.78 6.23 -10.25
N GLY A 154 20.48 5.75 -9.22
CA GLY A 154 21.04 6.59 -8.15
C GLY A 154 21.96 7.72 -8.62
N ASP A 155 22.70 7.52 -9.71
CA ASP A 155 23.63 8.51 -10.28
C ASP A 155 23.02 9.36 -11.41
N LYS A 156 21.72 9.21 -11.69
CA LYS A 156 21.06 10.02 -12.73
C LYS A 156 20.83 11.46 -12.26
N PRO A 157 20.79 12.43 -13.17
CA PRO A 157 20.48 13.81 -12.82
C PRO A 157 19.09 13.96 -12.22
N GLU A 158 18.95 14.83 -11.25
CA GLU A 158 17.66 15.10 -10.61
C GLU A 158 16.76 15.93 -11.55
N LYS A 159 15.44 15.63 -11.55
CA LYS A 159 14.42 16.37 -12.28
C LYS A 159 13.31 16.84 -11.34
N LEU A 160 12.84 18.07 -11.54
CA LEU A 160 11.72 18.65 -10.77
C LEU A 160 10.40 18.12 -11.29
N ILE A 161 9.68 17.36 -10.47
CA ILE A 161 8.43 16.68 -10.85
C ILE A 161 7.24 17.32 -10.14
N PHE A 162 6.24 17.71 -10.90
CA PHE A 162 4.93 18.06 -10.38
C PHE A 162 3.99 16.85 -10.48
N LEU A 163 3.55 16.31 -9.33
CA LEU A 163 2.52 15.27 -9.28
C LEU A 163 1.16 15.94 -9.34
N GLN A 164 0.39 15.69 -10.40
CA GLN A 164 -0.93 16.28 -10.57
C GLN A 164 -2.04 15.25 -10.40
N PHE A 165 -2.93 15.52 -9.45
CA PHE A 165 -4.17 14.78 -9.24
C PHE A 165 -5.37 15.71 -9.46
N GLY A 166 -6.08 15.50 -10.57
CA GLY A 166 -7.18 16.37 -10.98
C GLY A 166 -6.74 17.70 -11.59
N GLN A 167 -7.72 18.47 -12.08
CA GLN A 167 -7.51 19.77 -12.72
C GLN A 167 -8.35 20.88 -12.06
N ASN A 168 -9.54 20.55 -11.57
CA ASN A 168 -10.47 21.48 -10.92
C ASN A 168 -11.20 20.78 -9.77
N PRO A 169 -10.71 20.85 -8.54
CA PRO A 169 -9.45 21.49 -8.10
C PRO A 169 -8.19 20.67 -8.46
N ILE A 170 -7.03 21.34 -8.45
CA ILE A 170 -5.73 20.70 -8.59
C ILE A 170 -5.30 20.20 -7.20
N PHE A 171 -5.03 18.91 -7.07
CA PHE A 171 -4.36 18.34 -5.91
C PHE A 171 -2.95 17.86 -6.29
N THR A 172 -2.08 17.80 -5.31
CA THR A 172 -0.74 17.23 -5.44
C THR A 172 -0.42 16.37 -4.21
N ALA A 173 0.76 15.77 -4.20
CA ALA A 173 1.28 15.00 -3.06
C ALA A 173 2.43 15.75 -2.40
N SER A 174 2.57 15.65 -1.08
CA SER A 174 3.74 16.14 -0.35
C SER A 174 4.84 15.08 -0.29
N GLY A 175 6.00 15.44 0.25
CA GLY A 175 7.13 14.52 0.48
C GLY A 175 6.85 13.38 1.45
N THR A 176 5.72 13.40 2.18
CA THR A 176 5.36 12.36 3.15
C THR A 176 4.52 11.23 2.55
N THR A 177 4.29 11.23 1.24
CA THR A 177 3.46 10.24 0.56
C THR A 177 4.29 9.17 -0.15
N LEU A 178 3.74 7.96 -0.28
CA LEU A 178 4.34 6.87 -1.07
C LEU A 178 4.64 7.31 -2.51
N GLN A 179 3.76 8.13 -3.11
CA GLN A 179 3.92 8.62 -4.48
C GLN A 179 5.16 9.51 -4.62
N SER A 180 5.42 10.35 -3.63
CA SER A 180 6.61 11.20 -3.61
C SER A 180 7.88 10.39 -3.39
N GLU A 181 7.82 9.31 -2.61
CA GLU A 181 8.95 8.41 -2.43
C GLU A 181 9.31 7.68 -3.73
N VAL A 182 8.31 7.17 -4.45
CA VAL A 182 8.54 6.54 -5.78
C VAL A 182 9.20 7.52 -6.75
N VAL A 183 8.77 8.78 -6.77
CA VAL A 183 9.41 9.84 -7.57
C VAL A 183 10.87 10.02 -7.14
N THR A 184 11.14 10.06 -5.83
CA THR A 184 12.50 10.23 -5.28
C THR A 184 13.41 9.05 -5.63
N LEU A 185 12.89 7.81 -5.56
CA LEU A 185 13.60 6.60 -5.96
C LEU A 185 14.08 6.68 -7.43
N CYS A 186 13.30 7.34 -8.29
CA CYS A 186 13.61 7.55 -9.71
C CYS A 186 14.45 8.80 -10.00
N ARG A 187 15.05 9.46 -8.99
CA ARG A 187 15.76 10.71 -9.12
C ARG A 187 14.88 11.90 -9.54
N GLY A 188 13.59 11.79 -9.30
CA GLY A 188 12.69 12.93 -9.33
C GLY A 188 12.67 13.66 -7.99
N LYS A 189 12.50 14.97 -8.02
CA LYS A 189 12.25 15.80 -6.84
C LYS A 189 10.84 16.37 -6.94
N ASN A 190 9.99 15.94 -6.03
CA ASN A 190 8.63 16.48 -5.95
C ASN A 190 8.69 17.96 -5.60
N VAL A 191 8.16 18.82 -6.48
CA VAL A 191 8.19 20.28 -6.29
C VAL A 191 7.32 20.75 -5.10
N PHE A 192 6.44 19.90 -4.56
CA PHE A 192 5.63 20.17 -3.37
C PHE A 192 6.02 19.27 -2.16
N ALA A 193 7.25 18.74 -2.15
CA ALA A 193 7.72 17.90 -1.04
C ALA A 193 7.69 18.62 0.32
N ASP A 194 7.77 19.95 0.34
CA ASP A 194 7.75 20.82 1.52
C ASP A 194 6.35 21.08 2.09
N SER A 195 5.29 20.57 1.47
CA SER A 195 3.92 20.78 1.98
C SER A 195 3.71 20.12 3.35
N PRO A 196 3.11 20.83 4.32
CA PRO A 196 2.83 20.29 5.65
C PRO A 196 1.68 19.27 5.68
N VAL A 197 0.87 19.21 4.62
CA VAL A 197 -0.23 18.24 4.50
C VAL A 197 0.05 17.25 3.38
N PRO A 198 -0.33 15.97 3.54
CA PRO A 198 0.01 14.93 2.56
C PRO A 198 -0.57 15.18 1.17
N TRP A 199 -1.78 15.69 1.08
CA TRP A 199 -2.51 15.91 -0.18
C TRP A 199 -3.02 17.35 -0.29
N PRO A 200 -2.15 18.32 -0.57
CA PRO A 200 -2.56 19.71 -0.63
C PRO A 200 -3.31 20.02 -1.92
N GLN A 201 -4.33 20.87 -1.80
CA GLN A 201 -4.90 21.56 -2.93
C GLN A 201 -3.97 22.73 -3.28
N VAL A 202 -3.66 22.89 -4.57
CA VAL A 202 -2.77 23.94 -5.07
C VAL A 202 -3.42 24.68 -6.24
N ASN A 203 -2.87 25.86 -6.56
CA ASN A 203 -3.31 26.64 -7.72
C ASN A 203 -2.22 26.70 -8.79
N ARG A 204 -2.58 27.21 -9.97
CA ARG A 204 -1.66 27.30 -11.13
C ARG A 204 -0.41 28.15 -10.83
N GLU A 205 -0.58 29.26 -10.14
CA GLU A 205 0.52 30.19 -9.82
C GLU A 205 1.58 29.52 -8.93
N GLN A 206 1.14 28.75 -7.92
CA GLN A 206 2.03 27.98 -7.06
C GLN A 206 2.85 26.96 -7.85
N VAL A 207 2.23 26.28 -8.82
CA VAL A 207 2.93 25.30 -9.68
C VAL A 207 3.93 26.01 -10.59
N LEU A 208 3.53 27.09 -11.27
CA LEU A 208 4.39 27.86 -12.16
C LEU A 208 5.61 28.44 -11.43
N THR A 209 5.43 28.92 -10.20
CA THR A 209 6.52 29.46 -9.37
C THR A 209 7.56 28.38 -9.03
N ARG A 210 7.16 27.12 -8.89
CA ARG A 210 8.05 26.00 -8.57
C ARG A 210 8.78 25.42 -9.78
N ARG A 211 8.42 25.84 -11.00
CA ARG A 211 9.11 25.54 -12.26
C ARG A 211 9.40 24.04 -12.42
N PRO A 212 8.41 23.16 -12.47
CA PRO A 212 8.66 21.74 -12.69
C PRO A 212 9.26 21.50 -14.07
N ASP A 213 10.15 20.51 -14.17
CA ASP A 213 10.69 20.04 -15.45
C ASP A 213 9.71 19.09 -16.15
N MET A 214 8.75 18.52 -15.39
CA MET A 214 7.85 17.50 -15.88
C MET A 214 6.57 17.43 -15.02
N ILE A 215 5.45 17.06 -15.63
CA ILE A 215 4.19 16.77 -14.94
C ILE A 215 3.96 15.26 -14.96
N LEU A 216 3.72 14.68 -13.79
CA LEU A 216 3.32 13.28 -13.62
C LEU A 216 1.82 13.23 -13.30
N ILE A 217 1.05 12.47 -14.08
CA ILE A 217 -0.36 12.17 -13.81
C ILE A 217 -0.56 10.67 -13.63
N SER A 218 -1.46 10.29 -12.71
CA SER A 218 -1.89 8.90 -12.58
C SER A 218 -3.13 8.67 -13.45
N GLY A 219 -2.96 7.93 -14.54
CA GLY A 219 -3.99 7.72 -15.54
C GLY A 219 -3.39 7.11 -16.80
N ASP A 220 -4.04 7.36 -17.91
CA ASP A 220 -3.59 6.88 -19.22
C ASP A 220 -3.24 8.04 -20.20
N ASP A 221 -2.61 7.67 -21.31
CA ASP A 221 -2.10 8.64 -22.29
C ASP A 221 -3.20 9.51 -22.95
N ARG A 222 -4.46 9.12 -22.85
CA ARG A 222 -5.60 9.92 -23.35
C ARG A 222 -5.76 11.24 -22.59
N GLU A 223 -5.27 11.31 -21.35
CA GLU A 223 -5.35 12.50 -20.52
C GLU A 223 -4.23 13.50 -20.81
N VAL A 224 -3.12 13.08 -21.41
CA VAL A 224 -1.94 13.90 -21.65
C VAL A 224 -2.27 15.20 -22.39
N GLU A 225 -3.00 15.12 -23.50
CA GLU A 225 -3.35 16.29 -24.30
C GLU A 225 -4.30 17.27 -23.57
N ASN A 226 -5.14 16.77 -22.68
CA ASN A 226 -6.00 17.61 -21.84
C ASN A 226 -5.18 18.35 -20.81
N VAL A 227 -4.19 17.69 -20.20
CA VAL A 227 -3.28 18.30 -19.23
C VAL A 227 -2.39 19.34 -19.89
N LYS A 228 -1.81 19.06 -21.06
CA LYS A 228 -1.04 20.03 -21.85
C LYS A 228 -1.86 21.28 -22.18
N ARG A 229 -3.09 21.12 -22.68
CA ARG A 229 -3.98 22.25 -22.96
C ARG A 229 -4.34 23.05 -21.72
N PHE A 230 -4.53 22.38 -20.59
CA PHE A 230 -4.80 23.05 -19.31
C PHE A 230 -3.62 23.94 -18.90
N TRP A 231 -2.37 23.55 -19.13
CA TRP A 231 -1.19 24.32 -18.75
C TRP A 231 -0.72 25.34 -19.79
N SER A 232 -1.08 25.16 -21.07
CA SER A 232 -0.72 26.08 -22.16
C SER A 232 -1.35 27.47 -21.96
N PRO A 233 -0.64 28.57 -22.34
CA PRO A 233 0.76 28.62 -22.79
C PRO A 233 1.77 28.81 -21.65
N GLN A 234 1.35 28.77 -20.36
CA GLN A 234 2.19 29.17 -19.23
C GLN A 234 3.23 28.12 -18.86
N LEU A 235 2.96 26.85 -19.11
CA LEU A 235 3.88 25.76 -18.82
C LEU A 235 3.85 24.75 -19.98
N ASP A 236 5.00 24.60 -20.64
CA ASP A 236 5.22 23.66 -21.74
C ASP A 236 6.34 22.70 -21.36
N VAL A 237 5.98 21.63 -20.66
CA VAL A 237 6.89 20.59 -20.18
C VAL A 237 6.31 19.20 -20.51
N PRO A 238 7.13 18.15 -20.57
CA PRO A 238 6.64 16.78 -20.73
C PRO A 238 5.58 16.43 -19.68
N VAL A 239 4.50 15.79 -20.14
CA VAL A 239 3.49 15.18 -19.30
C VAL A 239 3.64 13.67 -19.43
N ILE A 240 3.93 12.99 -18.33
CA ILE A 240 4.06 11.55 -18.27
C ILE A 240 2.92 10.93 -17.47
N THR A 241 2.52 9.74 -17.86
CA THR A 241 1.46 8.97 -17.22
C THR A 241 2.06 7.83 -16.41
N ILE A 242 1.30 7.37 -15.43
CA ILE A 242 1.59 6.15 -14.67
C ILE A 242 0.29 5.40 -14.41
N ASN A 243 0.33 4.07 -14.42
CA ASN A 243 -0.83 3.25 -14.10
C ASN A 243 -1.38 3.58 -12.72
N ALA A 244 -2.63 4.05 -12.64
CA ALA A 244 -3.26 4.53 -11.43
C ALA A 244 -3.39 3.42 -10.37
N ASP A 245 -3.79 2.20 -10.77
CA ASP A 245 -3.96 1.07 -9.84
C ASP A 245 -2.66 0.63 -9.18
N TRP A 246 -1.53 0.79 -9.88
CA TRP A 246 -0.22 0.48 -9.31
C TRP A 246 0.30 1.62 -8.44
N PHE A 247 0.10 2.85 -8.90
CA PHE A 247 0.71 4.04 -8.26
C PHE A 247 -0.04 4.51 -7.02
N GLN A 248 -1.36 4.29 -6.96
CA GLN A 248 -2.18 4.80 -5.85
C GLN A 248 -2.35 3.81 -4.70
N ARG A 249 -1.91 2.56 -4.85
CA ARG A 249 -2.06 1.52 -3.83
C ARG A 249 -0.71 1.17 -3.20
N GLY A 250 -0.64 1.19 -1.87
CA GLY A 250 0.52 0.74 -1.10
C GLY A 250 0.59 -0.80 -1.07
N THR A 251 1.01 -1.40 -2.20
CA THR A 251 1.11 -2.84 -2.43
C THR A 251 2.39 -3.15 -3.21
N PRO A 252 2.82 -4.40 -3.34
CA PRO A 252 3.99 -4.74 -4.16
C PRO A 252 3.91 -4.28 -5.62
N ARG A 253 2.70 -4.05 -6.16
CA ARG A 253 2.57 -3.48 -7.51
C ARG A 253 3.07 -2.04 -7.63
N LEU A 254 3.25 -1.33 -6.50
CA LEU A 254 3.88 -0.02 -6.50
C LEU A 254 5.32 -0.07 -7.01
N LEU A 255 6.01 -1.21 -6.83
CA LEU A 255 7.34 -1.41 -7.43
C LEU A 255 7.29 -1.41 -8.96
N LYS A 256 6.25 -2.00 -9.57
CA LYS A 256 6.05 -1.93 -11.04
C LYS A 256 5.83 -0.50 -11.51
N ALA A 257 5.07 0.28 -10.74
CA ALA A 257 4.92 1.71 -11.01
C ALA A 257 6.26 2.44 -10.91
N ALA A 258 7.10 2.10 -9.92
CA ALA A 258 8.43 2.67 -9.78
C ALA A 258 9.33 2.34 -10.97
N GLU A 259 9.34 1.08 -11.44
CA GLU A 259 10.10 0.65 -12.62
C GLU A 259 9.72 1.47 -13.86
N GLU A 260 8.41 1.56 -14.16
CA GLU A 260 7.88 2.32 -15.29
C GLU A 260 8.21 3.82 -15.17
N LEU A 261 8.04 4.39 -13.97
CA LEU A 261 8.28 5.81 -13.72
C LEU A 261 9.75 6.17 -13.85
N CYS A 262 10.65 5.34 -13.30
CA CYS A 262 12.08 5.56 -13.41
C CYS A 262 12.55 5.58 -14.87
N GLU A 263 12.00 4.70 -15.71
CA GLU A 263 12.28 4.72 -17.15
C GLU A 263 11.78 6.00 -17.80
N LYS A 264 10.52 6.39 -17.53
CA LYS A 264 9.91 7.60 -18.11
C LYS A 264 10.61 8.88 -17.68
N ILE A 265 10.99 9.02 -16.41
CA ILE A 265 11.71 10.19 -15.91
C ILE A 265 13.10 10.32 -16.57
N ASN A 266 13.82 9.20 -16.73
CA ASN A 266 15.21 9.22 -17.17
C ASN A 266 15.39 9.15 -18.69
N ASN A 267 14.34 8.88 -19.47
CA ASN A 267 14.36 8.84 -20.93
C ASN A 267 13.79 10.10 -21.58
N ASN A 268 13.14 11.00 -20.83
CA ASN A 268 12.68 12.31 -21.25
C ASN A 268 13.62 13.40 -20.73
#